data_59a032c1dcd23173bc804a624ae5ebb3
#
_entry.id   59a032c1dcd23173bc804a624ae5ebb3
#
_cell.length_a   1.000
_cell.length_b   1.000
_cell.length_c   1.000
_cell.angle_alpha   90.00
_cell.angle_beta   90.00
_cell.angle_gamma   90.00
#
_symmetry.space_group_name_H-M   'P 1'
#
loop_
_entity.id
_entity.type
_entity.pdbx_description
1 polymer ?
#
loop_
_entity_poly.entity_id
_entity_poly.type
_entity_poly.pdbx_seq_one_letter_code
_entity_poly.pdbx_strand_id
1 'polypeptide(L)'
;KHAITGLTKSSSLDGRKYDIACGQIDIGNASTDMTSSMTKGVPQADGSVSVEPTMDVANVVDAVLYMASLPPNANVLSMTVMTTKMPFVGRG
;
A
#
# COMPACT_ATOMS: atom_id res chain seq x y z
N LYS A 1 -9.17 2.90 6.95
CA LYS A 1 -7.78 3.33 6.76
C LYS A 1 -7.21 4.08 7.96
N HIS A 2 -7.93 5.09 8.46
CA HIS A 2 -7.47 5.85 9.63
C HIS A 2 -7.34 4.95 10.87
N ALA A 3 -8.21 3.96 11.01
CA ALA A 3 -8.15 3.01 12.11
C ALA A 3 -6.88 2.16 12.02
N ILE A 4 -6.49 1.73 10.82
CA ILE A 4 -5.25 0.96 10.62
C ILE A 4 -4.03 1.82 10.96
N THR A 5 -4.02 3.08 10.54
CA THR A 5 -2.92 3.99 10.86
C THR A 5 -2.78 4.17 12.38
N GLY A 6 -3.89 4.34 13.08
CA GLY A 6 -3.89 4.45 14.54
C GLY A 6 -3.41 3.18 15.21
N LEU A 7 -3.87 2.03 14.74
CA LEU A 7 -3.44 0.74 15.25
C LEU A 7 -1.94 0.52 15.05
N THR A 8 -1.42 0.87 13.87
CA THR A 8 0.01 0.73 13.58
C THR A 8 0.85 1.58 14.54
N LYS A 9 0.46 2.83 14.73
CA LYS A 9 1.19 3.73 15.63
C LYS A 9 1.16 3.24 17.07
N SER A 10 -0.01 2.79 17.55
CA SER A 10 -0.15 2.25 18.90
C SER A 10 0.68 0.99 19.08
N SER A 11 0.64 0.08 18.11
CA SER A 11 1.41 -1.16 18.16
C SER A 11 2.91 -0.88 18.14
N SER A 12 3.35 0.12 17.35
CA SER A 12 4.75 0.52 17.31
C SER A 12 5.22 1.04 18.69
N LEU A 13 4.40 1.85 19.33
CA LEU A 13 4.72 2.37 20.68
C LEU A 13 4.76 1.25 21.71
N ASP A 14 3.78 0.35 21.70
CA ASP A 14 3.69 -0.74 22.66
C ASP A 14 4.81 -1.76 22.47
N GLY A 15 5.26 -1.96 21.24
CA GLY A 15 6.26 -2.97 20.91
C GLY A 15 7.69 -2.55 21.19
N ARG A 16 7.96 -1.24 21.36
CA ARG A 16 9.33 -0.73 21.47
C ARG A 16 10.14 -1.37 22.59
N LYS A 17 9.54 -1.55 23.73
CA LYS A 17 10.24 -2.13 24.88
C LYS A 17 10.56 -3.62 24.73
N TYR A 18 9.97 -4.25 23.71
CA TYR A 18 10.21 -5.66 23.40
C TYR A 18 11.01 -5.83 22.11
N ASP A 19 11.53 -4.74 21.56
CA ASP A 19 12.25 -4.73 20.28
C ASP A 19 11.39 -5.25 19.11
N ILE A 20 10.10 -4.95 19.15
CA ILE A 20 9.17 -5.32 18.09
C ILE A 20 9.00 -4.11 17.17
N ALA A 21 9.36 -4.29 15.89
CA ALA A 21 9.12 -3.30 14.86
C ALA A 21 7.73 -3.51 14.28
N CYS A 22 6.98 -2.44 14.13
CA CYS A 22 5.65 -2.47 13.54
C CYS A 22 5.57 -1.42 12.45
N GLY A 23 5.09 -1.81 11.28
CA GLY A 23 4.96 -0.91 10.15
C GLY A 23 3.68 -1.14 9.38
N GLN A 24 3.38 -0.21 8.51
CA GLN A 24 2.20 -0.24 7.66
C GLN A 24 2.61 -0.07 6.21
N ILE A 25 1.99 -0.85 5.32
CA ILE A 25 2.17 -0.66 3.89
C ILE A 25 0.79 -0.40 3.26
N ASP A 26 0.70 0.67 2.49
CA ASP A 26 -0.48 1.02 1.72
C ASP A 26 -0.21 0.75 0.25
N ILE A 27 -1.11 0.05 -0.42
CA ILE A 27 -0.89 -0.46 -1.77
C ILE A 27 -1.97 0.10 -2.70
N GLY A 28 -1.53 0.65 -3.84
CA GLY A 28 -2.44 1.17 -4.85
C GLY A 28 -2.31 0.45 -6.18
N ASN A 29 -3.36 -0.30 -6.58
CA ASN A 29 -3.53 -0.90 -7.90
C ASN A 29 -2.45 -1.90 -8.29
N ALA A 30 -2.13 -2.84 -7.39
CA ALA A 30 -1.28 -3.97 -7.75
C ALA A 30 -2.06 -4.95 -8.64
N SER A 31 -1.38 -5.52 -9.63
CA SER A 31 -1.98 -6.48 -10.55
C SER A 31 -2.12 -7.84 -9.87
N THR A 32 -3.34 -8.19 -9.55
CA THR A 32 -3.72 -9.48 -8.96
C THR A 32 -4.98 -9.98 -9.66
N ASP A 33 -5.41 -11.19 -9.34
CA ASP A 33 -6.68 -11.72 -9.87
C ASP A 33 -7.86 -10.83 -9.48
N MET A 34 -7.83 -10.23 -8.31
CA MET A 34 -8.88 -9.34 -7.84
C MET A 34 -8.97 -8.03 -8.64
N THR A 35 -7.83 -7.57 -9.17
CA THR A 35 -7.79 -6.32 -9.92
C THR A 35 -7.78 -6.52 -11.43
N SER A 36 -7.83 -7.75 -11.93
CA SER A 36 -7.76 -8.04 -13.36
C SER A 36 -8.88 -7.35 -14.14
N SER A 37 -10.06 -7.19 -13.56
CA SER A 37 -11.18 -6.51 -14.19
C SER A 37 -10.92 -5.01 -14.39
N MET A 38 -10.03 -4.41 -13.63
CA MET A 38 -9.69 -2.99 -13.75
C MET A 38 -8.98 -2.67 -15.06
N THR A 39 -8.30 -3.64 -15.64
CA THR A 39 -7.62 -3.47 -16.92
C THR A 39 -8.60 -3.40 -18.09
N LYS A 40 -9.85 -3.82 -17.88
CA LYS A 40 -10.90 -3.79 -18.90
C LYS A 40 -11.75 -2.52 -18.86
N GLY A 41 -11.44 -1.62 -17.93
CA GLY A 41 -12.16 -0.39 -17.74
C GLY A 41 -13.06 -0.44 -16.52
N VAL A 42 -13.09 0.66 -15.77
CA VAL A 42 -13.83 0.78 -14.51
C VAL A 42 -14.72 2.02 -14.60
N PRO A 43 -16.03 1.90 -14.24
CA PRO A 43 -16.89 3.08 -14.19
C PRO A 43 -16.37 4.12 -13.20
N GLN A 44 -16.42 5.38 -13.61
CA GLN A 44 -15.95 6.50 -12.80
C GLN A 44 -17.13 7.26 -12.22
N ALA A 45 -16.85 8.12 -11.23
CA ALA A 45 -17.87 8.89 -10.55
C ALA A 45 -18.64 9.83 -11.48
N ASP A 46 -18.03 10.27 -12.56
CA ASP A 46 -18.66 11.15 -13.56
C ASP A 46 -19.44 10.40 -14.65
N GLY A 47 -19.56 9.09 -14.51
CA GLY A 47 -20.26 8.25 -15.48
C GLY A 47 -19.42 7.71 -16.61
N SER A 48 -18.16 8.12 -16.71
CA SER A 48 -17.26 7.58 -17.73
C SER A 48 -16.70 6.23 -17.32
N VAL A 49 -16.09 5.51 -18.27
CA VAL A 49 -15.37 4.26 -18.00
C VAL A 49 -13.92 4.47 -18.36
N SER A 50 -13.04 4.24 -17.41
CA SER A 50 -11.60 4.40 -17.60
C SER A 50 -10.85 3.14 -17.22
N VAL A 51 -9.77 2.84 -17.96
CA VAL A 51 -8.85 1.78 -17.61
C VAL A 51 -7.96 2.29 -16.46
N GLU A 52 -7.98 1.57 -15.34
CA GLU A 52 -7.13 1.94 -14.21
C GLU A 52 -5.70 1.42 -14.43
N PRO A 53 -4.69 2.27 -14.26
CA PRO A 53 -3.31 1.79 -14.33
C PRO A 53 -3.03 0.83 -13.17
N THR A 54 -2.22 -0.19 -13.44
CA THR A 54 -1.81 -1.17 -12.43
C THR A 54 -0.30 -1.35 -12.47
N MET A 55 0.24 -1.91 -11.40
CA MET A 55 1.64 -2.30 -11.34
C MET A 55 1.76 -3.80 -11.07
N ASP A 56 2.91 -4.38 -11.41
CA ASP A 56 3.18 -5.77 -11.10
C ASP A 56 3.21 -5.95 -9.58
N VAL A 57 2.58 -7.01 -9.09
CA VAL A 57 2.55 -7.35 -7.67
C VAL A 57 3.97 -7.57 -7.10
N ALA A 58 4.93 -7.92 -7.96
CA ALA A 58 6.32 -8.07 -7.53
C ALA A 58 6.87 -6.80 -6.88
N ASN A 59 6.39 -5.63 -7.26
CA ASN A 59 6.81 -4.37 -6.63
C ASN A 59 6.36 -4.30 -5.17
N VAL A 60 5.18 -4.83 -4.87
CA VAL A 60 4.68 -4.91 -3.50
C VAL A 60 5.47 -5.92 -2.70
N VAL A 61 5.77 -7.08 -3.29
CA VAL A 61 6.57 -8.12 -2.65
C VAL A 61 7.95 -7.59 -2.30
N ASP A 62 8.61 -6.87 -3.22
CA ASP A 62 9.92 -6.28 -2.97
C ASP A 62 9.87 -5.26 -1.83
N ALA A 63 8.82 -4.46 -1.76
CA ALA A 63 8.64 -3.48 -0.69
C ALA A 63 8.49 -4.17 0.68
N VAL A 64 7.69 -5.23 0.75
CA VAL A 64 7.51 -6.00 1.99
C VAL A 64 8.83 -6.65 2.41
N LEU A 65 9.57 -7.22 1.47
CA LEU A 65 10.86 -7.82 1.75
C LEU A 65 11.86 -6.79 2.28
N TYR A 66 11.86 -5.60 1.71
CA TYR A 66 12.70 -4.51 2.21
C TYR A 66 12.37 -4.17 3.65
N MET A 67 11.07 -3.98 3.95
CA MET A 67 10.63 -3.67 5.31
C MET A 67 11.03 -4.77 6.29
N ALA A 68 10.88 -6.03 5.89
CA ALA A 68 11.18 -7.17 6.75
C ALA A 68 12.67 -7.43 6.92
N SER A 69 13.51 -6.96 6.00
CA SER A 69 14.95 -7.22 6.02
C SER A 69 15.77 -6.19 6.79
N LEU A 70 15.12 -5.17 7.34
CA LEU A 70 15.81 -4.14 8.10
C LEU A 70 16.41 -4.72 9.40
N PRO A 71 17.55 -4.17 9.86
CA PRO A 71 18.13 -4.60 11.12
C PRO A 71 17.21 -4.21 12.31
N PRO A 72 17.41 -4.84 13.49
CA PRO A 72 16.53 -4.60 14.63
C PRO A 72 16.45 -3.15 15.10
N ASN A 73 17.42 -2.32 14.73
CA ASN A 73 17.44 -0.91 15.15
C ASN A 73 16.76 0.02 14.16
N ALA A 74 16.14 -0.51 13.11
CA ALA A 74 15.49 0.31 12.08
C ALA A 74 14.13 -0.26 11.73
N ASN A 75 13.19 0.62 11.42
CA ASN A 75 11.84 0.25 11.06
C ASN A 75 11.28 1.22 10.02
N VAL A 76 10.53 0.72 9.07
CA VAL A 76 9.71 1.55 8.21
C VAL A 76 8.32 1.61 8.84
N LEU A 77 7.98 2.74 9.42
CA LEU A 77 6.68 2.90 10.08
C LEU A 77 5.54 2.94 9.07
N SER A 78 5.78 3.55 7.92
CA SER A 78 4.75 3.71 6.90
C SER A 78 5.40 3.76 5.52
N MET A 79 4.81 3.05 4.56
CA MET A 79 5.25 3.06 3.18
C MET A 79 4.04 2.96 2.27
N THR A 80 3.98 3.81 1.24
CA THR A 80 2.95 3.74 0.21
C THR A 80 3.58 3.31 -1.11
N VAL A 81 3.08 2.21 -1.67
CA VAL A 81 3.51 1.71 -2.98
C VAL A 81 2.33 1.78 -3.91
N MET A 82 2.44 2.55 -4.97
CA MET A 82 1.32 2.78 -5.87
C MET A 82 1.79 2.84 -7.31
N THR A 83 0.87 2.56 -8.23
CA THR A 83 1.12 2.74 -9.65
C THR A 83 1.38 4.22 -9.92
N THR A 84 2.46 4.51 -10.67
CA THR A 84 2.90 5.88 -10.92
C THR A 84 1.80 6.78 -11.48
N LYS A 85 0.98 6.26 -12.35
CA LYS A 85 -0.04 7.05 -13.05
C LYS A 85 -1.44 6.95 -12.45
N MET A 86 -1.59 6.24 -11.32
CA MET A 86 -2.93 6.16 -10.73
C MET A 86 -3.35 7.49 -10.11
N PRO A 87 -4.63 7.85 -10.20
CA PRO A 87 -5.12 9.04 -9.49
C PRO A 87 -5.00 8.82 -7.98
N PHE A 88 -4.44 9.79 -7.27
CA PHE A 88 -4.26 9.68 -5.83
C PHE A 88 -5.26 10.54 -5.08
N VAL A 89 -5.42 11.79 -5.51
CA VAL A 89 -6.37 12.72 -4.89
C VAL A 89 -7.36 13.14 -5.96
N GLY A 90 -8.61 12.70 -5.82
CA GLY A 90 -9.73 13.15 -6.63
C GLY A 90 -9.66 12.88 -8.12
N ARG A 91 -8.94 11.93 -8.62
CA ARG A 91 -8.82 11.65 -10.06
C ARG A 91 -8.16 12.78 -10.86
N GLY A 92 -7.46 13.61 -10.18
CA GLY A 92 -6.83 14.75 -10.81
C GLY A 92 -5.49 14.50 -11.45
#